data_a2c0010105b37a0c7d287edf79f4145b
#
_entry.id   a2c0010105b37a0c7d287edf79f4145b
#
_cell.length_a   1.000
_cell.length_b   1.000
_cell.length_c   1.000
_cell.angle_alpha   90.00
_cell.angle_beta   90.00
_cell.angle_gamma   90.00
#
_symmetry.space_group_name_H-M   'P 1'
#
loop_
_entity.id
_entity.type
_entity.pdbx_description
1 polymer ?
#
loop_
_entity_poly.entity_id
_entity_poly.type
_entity_poly.pdbx_seq_one_letter_code
_entity_poly.pdbx_strand_id
1 'polypeptide(L)'
;MIRLAGEHGLLVETGSLELSHRVDAALRRERPDRVVEIVPGPGTVLVVAPGGDRERLRERLADVLARERDRTLDAGPAAAAPVVTIPVVYDGADLEPVAELAGVGVDEVIARHAGRELVVGWLGFAPGFAYLTGLDPVLHVPRLGTPRTSVPAGSVAVAGPYSAVYPSASPGGWRLLGHTTLRVWDVAADPPSPFRPGTRVRFEPA
;
A
#
# COMPACT_ATOMS: atom_id res chain seq x y z
N MET A 1 5.91 -14.71 -14.28
CA MET A 1 6.10 -16.14 -13.87
C MET A 1 5.11 -16.45 -12.76
N ILE A 2 4.70 -17.76 -12.60
CA ILE A 2 3.82 -18.17 -11.48
C ILE A 2 4.55 -19.25 -10.69
N ARG A 3 4.74 -19.00 -9.39
CA ARG A 3 5.50 -19.87 -8.48
C ARG A 3 4.62 -20.42 -7.36
N LEU A 4 5.03 -21.53 -6.78
CA LEU A 4 4.43 -22.04 -5.54
C LEU A 4 4.78 -21.09 -4.38
N ALA A 5 3.80 -20.84 -3.51
CA ALA A 5 3.95 -20.05 -2.30
C ALA A 5 3.27 -20.78 -1.13
N GLY A 6 4.04 -21.52 -0.40
CA GLY A 6 3.53 -22.43 0.63
C GLY A 6 2.72 -23.59 0.06
N GLU A 7 1.91 -24.22 0.90
CA GLU A 7 1.13 -25.42 0.55
C GLU A 7 -0.07 -25.11 -0.35
N HIS A 8 -0.70 -23.96 -0.16
CA HIS A 8 -1.98 -23.61 -0.78
C HIS A 8 -1.94 -22.36 -1.64
N GLY A 9 -0.77 -21.73 -1.82
CA GLY A 9 -0.59 -20.47 -2.50
C GLY A 9 0.09 -20.58 -3.86
N LEU A 10 -0.28 -19.69 -4.77
CA LEU A 10 0.43 -19.38 -6.00
C LEU A 10 0.79 -17.89 -6.00
N LEU A 11 2.06 -17.59 -6.25
CA LEU A 11 2.58 -16.23 -6.38
C LEU A 11 2.69 -15.90 -7.87
N VAL A 12 1.92 -14.92 -8.31
CA VAL A 12 1.95 -14.40 -9.68
C VAL A 12 2.92 -13.22 -9.73
N GLU A 13 4.02 -13.34 -10.44
CA GLU A 13 4.95 -12.24 -10.69
C GLU A 13 4.41 -11.35 -11.80
N THR A 14 4.03 -10.15 -11.47
CA THR A 14 3.48 -9.14 -12.39
C THR A 14 4.58 -8.21 -12.91
N GLY A 15 5.59 -7.93 -12.07
CA GLY A 15 6.73 -7.09 -12.41
C GLY A 15 6.48 -5.59 -12.20
N SER A 16 5.22 -5.16 -12.01
CA SER A 16 4.87 -3.77 -11.69
C SER A 16 3.65 -3.70 -10.79
N LEU A 17 3.55 -2.62 -10.01
CA LEU A 17 2.41 -2.34 -9.15
C LEU A 17 1.11 -2.18 -9.95
N GLU A 18 1.18 -1.48 -11.08
CA GLU A 18 0.04 -1.26 -11.95
C GLU A 18 -0.56 -2.57 -12.46
N LEU A 19 0.28 -3.50 -12.93
CA LEU A 19 -0.18 -4.82 -13.35
C LEU A 19 -0.67 -5.65 -12.17
N SER A 20 -0.05 -5.51 -10.97
CA SER A 20 -0.57 -6.15 -9.76
C SER A 20 -2.00 -5.70 -9.45
N HIS A 21 -2.28 -4.40 -9.54
CA HIS A 21 -3.62 -3.87 -9.33
C HIS A 21 -4.63 -4.36 -10.37
N ARG A 22 -4.25 -4.41 -11.66
CA ARG A 22 -5.14 -4.93 -12.71
C ARG A 22 -5.46 -6.41 -12.51
N VAL A 23 -4.44 -7.22 -12.19
CA VAL A 23 -4.61 -8.65 -11.92
C VAL A 23 -5.45 -8.86 -10.66
N ASP A 24 -5.21 -8.12 -9.57
CA ASP A 24 -6.02 -8.16 -8.35
C ASP A 24 -7.49 -7.83 -8.66
N ALA A 25 -7.74 -6.74 -9.37
CA ALA A 25 -9.09 -6.32 -9.74
C ALA A 25 -9.79 -7.35 -10.64
N ALA A 26 -9.09 -7.94 -11.61
CA ALA A 26 -9.63 -9.00 -12.47
C ALA A 26 -10.00 -10.26 -11.67
N LEU A 27 -9.11 -10.70 -10.77
CA LEU A 27 -9.34 -11.87 -9.93
C LEU A 27 -10.47 -11.66 -8.92
N ARG A 28 -10.69 -10.43 -8.43
CA ARG A 28 -11.83 -10.12 -7.56
C ARG A 28 -13.16 -10.11 -8.30
N ARG A 29 -13.19 -9.68 -9.56
CA ARG A 29 -14.40 -9.73 -10.40
C ARG A 29 -14.76 -11.15 -10.80
N GLU A 30 -13.76 -11.95 -11.19
CA GLU A 30 -13.92 -13.31 -11.70
C GLU A 30 -13.20 -14.30 -10.77
N ARG A 31 -13.57 -14.28 -9.48
CA ARG A 31 -12.84 -15.05 -8.45
C ARG A 31 -12.86 -16.54 -8.78
N PRO A 32 -11.69 -17.18 -8.95
CA PRO A 32 -11.62 -18.60 -9.18
C PRO A 32 -12.16 -19.40 -8.00
N ASP A 33 -12.70 -20.59 -8.28
CA ASP A 33 -13.21 -21.48 -7.25
C ASP A 33 -12.15 -21.76 -6.16
N ARG A 34 -12.61 -21.85 -4.90
CA ARG A 34 -11.79 -22.11 -3.71
C ARG A 34 -10.71 -21.08 -3.39
N VAL A 35 -10.61 -19.99 -4.13
CA VAL A 35 -9.73 -18.89 -3.75
C VAL A 35 -10.31 -18.20 -2.51
N VAL A 36 -9.57 -18.27 -1.41
CA VAL A 36 -9.95 -17.63 -0.13
C VAL A 36 -9.28 -16.27 0.03
N GLU A 37 -8.10 -16.07 -0.55
CA GLU A 37 -7.32 -14.85 -0.37
C GLU A 37 -6.65 -14.42 -1.68
N ILE A 38 -6.61 -13.10 -1.92
CA ILE A 38 -5.88 -12.45 -3.01
C ILE A 38 -5.16 -11.26 -2.39
N VAL A 39 -3.82 -11.29 -2.41
CA VAL A 39 -2.98 -10.28 -1.77
C VAL A 39 -2.04 -9.66 -2.80
N PRO A 40 -2.32 -8.45 -3.28
CA PRO A 40 -1.42 -7.73 -4.17
C PRO A 40 -0.20 -7.20 -3.41
N GLY A 41 0.93 -7.16 -4.10
CA GLY A 41 2.19 -6.56 -3.67
C GLY A 41 2.79 -5.67 -4.75
N PRO A 42 3.98 -5.09 -4.56
CA PRO A 42 4.56 -4.10 -5.47
C PRO A 42 4.85 -4.63 -6.89
N GLY A 43 4.98 -5.92 -7.06
CA GLY A 43 5.22 -6.57 -8.36
C GLY A 43 4.74 -8.01 -8.39
N THR A 44 3.83 -8.36 -7.47
CA THR A 44 3.32 -9.73 -7.32
C THR A 44 1.85 -9.71 -6.88
N VAL A 45 1.16 -10.83 -7.12
CA VAL A 45 -0.15 -11.12 -6.49
C VAL A 45 -0.09 -12.53 -5.92
N LEU A 46 -0.28 -12.67 -4.61
CA LEU A 46 -0.45 -13.98 -3.97
C LEU A 46 -1.92 -14.39 -4.05
N VAL A 47 -2.17 -15.62 -4.47
CA VAL A 47 -3.51 -16.23 -4.52
C VAL A 47 -3.50 -17.51 -3.69
N VAL A 48 -4.37 -17.60 -2.68
CA VAL A 48 -4.46 -18.74 -1.77
C VAL A 48 -5.75 -19.51 -2.02
N ALA A 49 -5.64 -20.81 -2.29
CA ALA A 49 -6.76 -21.69 -2.61
C ALA A 49 -6.61 -23.08 -1.95
N PRO A 50 -6.97 -23.23 -0.66
CA PRO A 50 -6.89 -24.51 0.03
C PRO A 50 -7.77 -25.58 -0.62
N GLY A 51 -7.21 -26.77 -0.88
CA GLY A 51 -7.93 -27.89 -1.48
C GLY A 51 -8.40 -27.66 -2.92
N GLY A 52 -7.90 -26.64 -3.59
CA GLY A 52 -8.14 -26.37 -5.01
C GLY A 52 -7.23 -27.21 -5.92
N ASP A 53 -7.69 -27.41 -7.16
CA ASP A 53 -6.84 -27.95 -8.23
C ASP A 53 -5.78 -26.91 -8.60
N ARG A 54 -4.55 -27.16 -8.21
CA ARG A 54 -3.43 -26.22 -8.35
C ARG A 54 -3.07 -25.97 -9.82
N GLU A 55 -3.13 -27.01 -10.66
CA GLU A 55 -2.77 -26.85 -12.08
C GLU A 55 -3.82 -26.04 -12.83
N ARG A 56 -5.08 -26.35 -12.62
CA ARG A 56 -6.20 -25.56 -13.17
C ARG A 56 -6.17 -24.10 -12.70
N LEU A 57 -5.84 -23.87 -11.41
CA LEU A 57 -5.68 -22.52 -10.90
C LEU A 57 -4.50 -21.81 -11.57
N ARG A 58 -3.36 -22.49 -11.76
CA ARG A 58 -2.19 -21.93 -12.44
C ARG A 58 -2.51 -21.51 -13.88
N GLU A 59 -3.21 -22.34 -14.64
CA GLU A 59 -3.64 -22.03 -16.00
C GLU A 59 -4.54 -20.79 -15.99
N ARG A 60 -5.54 -20.75 -15.11
CA ARG A 60 -6.45 -19.60 -14.99
C ARG A 60 -5.70 -18.31 -14.64
N LEU A 61 -4.73 -18.35 -13.73
CA LEU A 61 -3.90 -17.20 -13.36
C LEU A 61 -3.00 -16.76 -14.53
N ALA A 62 -2.49 -17.69 -15.32
CA ALA A 62 -1.70 -17.37 -16.51
C ALA A 62 -2.54 -16.63 -17.56
N ASP A 63 -3.78 -17.07 -17.79
CA ASP A 63 -4.72 -16.42 -18.71
C ASP A 63 -5.08 -15.00 -18.23
N VAL A 64 -5.37 -14.84 -16.94
CA VAL A 64 -5.63 -13.50 -16.36
C VAL A 64 -4.42 -12.60 -16.53
N LEU A 65 -3.23 -13.09 -16.20
CA LEU A 65 -1.99 -12.30 -16.31
C LEU A 65 -1.71 -11.88 -17.75
N ALA A 66 -1.90 -12.77 -18.74
CA ALA A 66 -1.74 -12.48 -20.16
C ALA A 66 -2.72 -11.38 -20.60
N ARG A 67 -4.02 -11.58 -20.35
CA ARG A 67 -5.06 -10.60 -20.70
C ARG A 67 -4.80 -9.22 -20.10
N GLU A 68 -4.41 -9.15 -18.84
CA GLU A 68 -4.17 -7.88 -18.17
C GLU A 68 -2.85 -7.21 -18.60
N ARG A 69 -1.88 -7.97 -19.12
CA ARG A 69 -0.70 -7.40 -19.78
C ARG A 69 -1.04 -6.74 -21.12
N ASP A 70 -1.87 -7.41 -21.92
CA ASP A 70 -2.23 -6.94 -23.27
C ASP A 70 -3.15 -5.70 -23.22
N ARG A 71 -3.95 -5.54 -22.15
CA ARG A 71 -4.82 -4.37 -21.93
C ARG A 71 -4.13 -3.04 -21.68
N THR A 72 -2.81 -2.98 -21.73
CA THR A 72 -2.03 -1.77 -21.38
C THR A 72 -2.30 -0.57 -22.28
N LEU A 73 -2.95 -0.73 -23.43
CA LEU A 73 -3.08 0.31 -24.45
C LEU A 73 -4.45 1.00 -24.49
N ASP A 74 -5.49 0.48 -23.81
CA ASP A 74 -6.86 0.98 -23.94
C ASP A 74 -7.54 1.45 -22.65
N ALA A 75 -6.84 1.39 -21.52
CA ALA A 75 -7.41 1.84 -20.24
C ALA A 75 -7.34 3.36 -20.13
N GLY A 76 -8.41 4.01 -20.57
CA GLY A 76 -8.72 5.38 -20.15
C GLY A 76 -8.70 5.49 -18.60
N PRO A 77 -8.57 6.70 -18.03
CA PRO A 77 -8.47 6.87 -16.61
C PRO A 77 -9.63 6.17 -15.91
N ALA A 78 -9.32 5.24 -15.00
CA ALA A 78 -10.33 4.65 -14.13
C ALA A 78 -11.14 5.79 -13.48
N ALA A 79 -12.47 5.65 -13.45
CA ALA A 79 -13.34 6.65 -12.82
C ALA A 79 -12.73 7.06 -11.48
N ALA A 80 -12.61 8.36 -11.25
CA ALA A 80 -11.91 8.92 -10.12
C ALA A 80 -12.48 8.35 -8.81
N ALA A 81 -11.75 7.40 -8.22
CA ALA A 81 -12.10 6.87 -6.91
C ALA A 81 -12.11 8.03 -5.89
N PRO A 82 -13.00 8.02 -4.89
CA PRO A 82 -13.01 9.05 -3.87
C PRO A 82 -11.64 9.14 -3.19
N VAL A 83 -11.20 10.36 -2.90
CA VAL A 83 -9.96 10.64 -2.20
C VAL A 83 -10.22 10.55 -0.70
N VAL A 84 -9.42 9.75 0.00
CA VAL A 84 -9.41 9.73 1.47
C VAL A 84 -8.49 10.84 1.94
N THR A 85 -9.06 11.86 2.57
CA THR A 85 -8.30 12.95 3.19
C THR A 85 -7.92 12.60 4.61
N ILE A 86 -6.64 12.76 4.95
CA ILE A 86 -6.08 12.46 6.28
C ILE A 86 -5.52 13.75 6.88
N PRO A 87 -6.19 14.32 7.90
CA PRO A 87 -5.63 15.47 8.63
C PRO A 87 -4.41 15.03 9.43
N VAL A 88 -3.33 15.82 9.41
CA VAL A 88 -2.05 15.50 10.04
C VAL A 88 -1.53 16.68 10.83
N VAL A 89 -1.25 16.46 12.11
CA VAL A 89 -0.42 17.34 12.91
C VAL A 89 1.04 16.94 12.70
N TYR A 90 1.84 17.83 12.10
CA TYR A 90 3.25 17.58 11.76
C TYR A 90 4.16 17.90 12.96
N ASP A 91 4.17 17.03 13.95
CA ASP A 91 4.95 17.12 15.20
C ASP A 91 5.81 15.86 15.44
N GLY A 92 6.05 15.09 14.38
CA GLY A 92 6.76 13.82 14.48
C GLY A 92 8.22 13.96 14.87
N ALA A 93 8.71 13.03 15.70
CA ALA A 93 10.07 13.04 16.22
C ALA A 93 11.18 12.99 15.15
N ASP A 94 10.85 12.65 13.90
CA ASP A 94 11.81 12.59 12.81
C ASP A 94 11.57 13.70 11.76
N LEU A 95 10.70 14.67 12.00
CA LEU A 95 10.39 15.69 11.01
C LEU A 95 11.64 16.53 10.65
N GLU A 96 12.36 17.03 11.66
CA GLU A 96 13.63 17.74 11.47
C GLU A 96 14.72 16.83 10.86
N PRO A 97 14.98 15.60 11.35
CA PRO A 97 15.89 14.65 10.71
C PRO A 97 15.54 14.31 9.26
N VAL A 98 14.26 14.27 8.89
CA VAL A 98 13.85 14.09 7.49
C VAL A 98 14.18 15.32 6.65
N ALA A 99 13.97 16.52 7.17
CA ALA A 99 14.33 17.76 6.50
C ALA A 99 15.85 17.84 6.23
N GLU A 100 16.67 17.49 7.23
CA GLU A 100 18.13 17.42 7.07
C GLU A 100 18.56 16.40 6.01
N LEU A 101 18.00 15.18 6.05
CA LEU A 101 18.31 14.12 5.08
C LEU A 101 17.86 14.47 3.65
N ALA A 102 16.75 15.18 3.54
CA ALA A 102 16.20 15.62 2.26
C ALA A 102 16.90 16.89 1.72
N GLY A 103 17.68 17.59 2.56
CA GLY A 103 18.35 18.85 2.21
C GLY A 103 17.38 20.02 1.99
N VAL A 104 16.25 20.03 2.70
CA VAL A 104 15.20 21.06 2.63
C VAL A 104 14.76 21.51 4.02
N GLY A 105 13.98 22.58 4.11
CA GLY A 105 13.38 23.01 5.37
C GLY A 105 12.18 22.16 5.79
N VAL A 106 11.81 22.24 7.09
CA VAL A 106 10.65 21.52 7.62
C VAL A 106 9.35 21.89 6.89
N ASP A 107 9.12 23.17 6.64
CA ASP A 107 7.93 23.63 5.90
C ASP A 107 7.85 23.03 4.48
N GLU A 108 9.00 22.87 3.84
CA GLU A 108 9.10 22.23 2.54
C GLU A 108 8.80 20.72 2.61
N VAL A 109 9.25 20.02 3.68
CA VAL A 109 8.88 18.62 3.92
C VAL A 109 7.36 18.49 4.01
N ILE A 110 6.73 19.34 4.81
CA ILE A 110 5.27 19.34 4.99
C ILE A 110 4.58 19.64 3.66
N ALA A 111 4.99 20.69 2.97
CA ALA A 111 4.41 21.07 1.67
C ALA A 111 4.50 19.95 0.64
N ARG A 112 5.63 19.25 0.54
CA ARG A 112 5.85 18.14 -0.40
C ARG A 112 5.07 16.89 -0.02
N HIS A 113 4.97 16.58 1.29
CA HIS A 113 4.21 15.43 1.76
C HIS A 113 2.70 15.64 1.57
N ALA A 114 2.17 16.83 1.89
CA ALA A 114 0.76 17.17 1.76
C ALA A 114 0.37 17.59 0.33
N GLY A 115 1.31 18.07 -0.48
CA GLY A 115 1.05 18.65 -1.80
C GLY A 115 0.73 17.66 -2.90
N ARG A 116 0.71 16.35 -2.62
CA ARG A 116 0.47 15.30 -3.60
C ARG A 116 -0.62 14.34 -3.18
N GLU A 117 -1.33 13.81 -4.14
CA GLU A 117 -2.14 12.63 -3.94
C GLU A 117 -1.26 11.39 -4.02
N LEU A 118 -1.34 10.57 -2.98
CA LEU A 118 -0.72 9.26 -2.92
C LEU A 118 -1.75 8.19 -3.26
N VAL A 119 -1.28 7.01 -3.61
CA VAL A 119 -2.14 5.87 -3.94
C VAL A 119 -1.77 4.70 -3.05
N VAL A 120 -2.77 4.04 -2.48
CA VAL A 120 -2.56 2.77 -1.77
C VAL A 120 -2.03 1.74 -2.77
N GLY A 121 -0.76 1.41 -2.64
CA GLY A 121 -0.12 0.37 -3.44
C GLY A 121 -0.60 -1.01 -3.03
N TRP A 122 -0.45 -1.35 -1.78
CA TRP A 122 -0.90 -2.60 -1.18
C TRP A 122 -1.05 -2.44 0.34
N LEU A 123 -1.70 -3.43 0.96
CA LEU A 123 -1.76 -3.54 2.41
C LEU A 123 -0.86 -4.69 2.87
N GLY A 124 -0.20 -4.51 4.02
CA GLY A 124 0.68 -5.54 4.59
C GLY A 124 1.25 -5.07 5.91
N PHE A 125 2.14 -5.85 6.53
CA PHE A 125 2.72 -5.60 7.84
C PHE A 125 1.70 -5.80 8.99
N ALA A 126 0.60 -5.06 9.01
CA ALA A 126 -0.45 -5.16 10.02
C ALA A 126 -1.82 -4.88 9.40
N PRO A 127 -2.95 -5.34 10.00
CA PRO A 127 -4.28 -4.99 9.56
C PRO A 127 -4.46 -3.48 9.45
N GLY A 128 -4.89 -3.00 8.27
CA GLY A 128 -5.06 -1.56 7.98
C GLY A 128 -3.79 -0.79 7.65
N PHE A 129 -2.59 -1.40 7.71
CA PHE A 129 -1.36 -0.73 7.29
C PHE A 129 -1.27 -0.71 5.76
N ALA A 130 -1.35 0.49 5.18
CA ALA A 130 -1.28 0.73 3.74
C ALA A 130 0.07 1.35 3.35
N TYR A 131 0.72 0.74 2.37
CA TYR A 131 1.89 1.34 1.70
C TYR A 131 1.39 2.32 0.64
N LEU A 132 1.58 3.62 0.92
CA LEU A 132 1.19 4.70 0.01
C LEU A 132 2.34 5.01 -0.94
N THR A 133 2.07 4.95 -2.24
CA THR A 133 3.00 5.24 -3.33
C THR A 133 2.75 6.63 -3.91
N GLY A 134 3.72 7.19 -4.63
CA GLY A 134 3.63 8.53 -5.21
C GLY A 134 4.24 9.63 -4.33
N LEU A 135 4.93 9.24 -3.23
CA LEU A 135 5.68 10.18 -2.40
C LEU A 135 6.70 10.97 -3.24
N ASP A 136 6.87 12.25 -2.92
CA ASP A 136 7.87 13.09 -3.56
C ASP A 136 9.27 12.48 -3.41
N PRO A 137 10.02 12.30 -4.52
CA PRO A 137 11.37 11.70 -4.47
C PRO A 137 12.34 12.39 -3.51
N VAL A 138 12.18 13.68 -3.25
CA VAL A 138 12.98 14.43 -2.28
C VAL A 138 12.81 13.87 -0.87
N LEU A 139 11.63 13.30 -0.56
CA LEU A 139 11.31 12.69 0.74
C LEU A 139 11.64 11.19 0.81
N HIS A 140 12.33 10.62 -0.18
CA HIS A 140 12.76 9.22 -0.15
C HIS A 140 13.95 9.04 0.80
N VAL A 141 13.66 9.00 2.09
CA VAL A 141 14.68 8.84 3.14
C VAL A 141 14.77 7.40 3.65
N PRO A 142 15.94 6.95 4.13
CA PRO A 142 16.09 5.61 4.66
C PRO A 142 15.37 5.46 6.00
N ARG A 143 15.02 4.21 6.33
CA ARG A 143 14.54 3.83 7.66
C ARG A 143 15.58 4.16 8.73
N LEU A 144 15.14 4.24 9.99
CA LEU A 144 16.04 4.26 11.12
C LEU A 144 16.92 3.00 11.13
N GLY A 145 18.20 3.15 11.47
CA GLY A 145 19.11 2.01 11.62
C GLY A 145 18.68 1.07 12.74
N THR A 146 18.11 1.61 13.82
CA THR A 146 17.52 0.84 14.91
C THR A 146 16.03 1.16 14.99
N PRO A 147 15.14 0.19 14.73
CA PRO A 147 13.70 0.40 14.86
C PRO A 147 13.29 0.77 16.29
N ARG A 148 12.26 1.58 16.43
CA ARG A 148 11.61 1.83 17.72
C ARG A 148 10.90 0.58 18.20
N THR A 149 10.91 0.33 19.49
CA THR A 149 10.16 -0.78 20.11
C THR A 149 8.65 -0.56 20.05
N SER A 150 8.21 0.70 20.00
CA SER A 150 6.80 1.07 19.86
C SER A 150 6.67 2.37 19.08
N VAL A 151 5.85 2.36 18.05
CA VAL A 151 5.35 3.52 17.29
C VAL A 151 3.87 3.62 17.61
N PRO A 152 3.35 4.76 18.06
CA PRO A 152 1.93 4.92 18.40
C PRO A 152 1.01 4.71 17.19
N ALA A 153 -0.23 4.27 17.44
CA ALA A 153 -1.29 4.31 16.45
C ALA A 153 -1.53 5.75 15.95
N GLY A 154 -1.87 5.91 14.69
CA GLY A 154 -2.06 7.22 14.06
C GLY A 154 -0.77 7.91 13.62
N SER A 155 0.42 7.37 13.94
CA SER A 155 1.68 7.94 13.46
C SER A 155 1.73 7.96 11.94
N VAL A 156 2.00 9.13 11.35
CA VAL A 156 2.24 9.34 9.92
C VAL A 156 3.73 9.27 9.65
N ALA A 157 4.17 8.44 8.73
CA ALA A 157 5.57 8.13 8.58
C ALA A 157 5.98 7.91 7.11
N VAL A 158 7.30 8.08 6.86
CA VAL A 158 7.91 7.83 5.55
C VAL A 158 9.08 6.84 5.66
N ALA A 159 9.29 6.05 4.61
CA ALA A 159 10.46 5.19 4.45
C ALA A 159 10.67 4.82 2.98
N GLY A 160 11.85 5.10 2.43
CA GLY A 160 12.09 4.94 1.00
C GLY A 160 11.02 5.67 0.20
N PRO A 161 10.44 5.08 -0.85
CA PRO A 161 9.46 5.74 -1.71
C PRO A 161 8.02 5.73 -1.17
N TYR A 162 7.83 5.40 0.10
CA TYR A 162 6.51 5.16 0.68
C TYR A 162 6.20 6.09 1.84
N SER A 163 4.91 6.44 1.97
CA SER A 163 4.32 6.97 3.19
C SER A 163 3.32 5.96 3.76
N ALA A 164 2.99 6.06 5.04
CA ALA A 164 2.00 5.22 5.71
C ALA A 164 1.44 5.88 6.97
N VAL A 165 0.29 5.37 7.43
CA VAL A 165 -0.25 5.62 8.76
C VAL A 165 -0.22 4.32 9.55
N TYR A 166 0.32 4.33 10.76
CA TYR A 166 0.32 3.18 11.64
C TYR A 166 -1.09 2.94 12.20
N PRO A 167 -1.74 1.80 11.92
CA PRO A 167 -3.12 1.54 12.34
C PRO A 167 -3.23 1.20 13.83
N SER A 168 -2.15 0.67 14.41
CA SER A 168 -2.04 0.27 15.82
C SER A 168 -0.62 0.47 16.32
N ALA A 169 -0.45 0.52 17.64
CA ALA A 169 0.88 0.57 18.22
C ALA A 169 1.69 -0.68 17.87
N SER A 170 2.90 -0.51 17.33
CA SER A 170 3.73 -1.61 16.88
C SER A 170 5.21 -1.19 16.80
N PRO A 171 6.17 -2.13 16.85
CA PRO A 171 7.55 -1.80 16.51
C PRO A 171 7.67 -1.25 15.08
N GLY A 172 8.58 -0.30 14.86
CA GLY A 172 8.76 0.27 13.52
C GLY A 172 9.99 1.14 13.38
N GLY A 173 10.57 1.13 12.16
CA GLY A 173 11.75 1.92 11.82
C GLY A 173 11.48 3.02 10.80
N TRP A 174 10.21 3.31 10.47
CA TRP A 174 9.89 4.43 9.59
C TRP A 174 10.05 5.75 10.32
N ARG A 175 10.37 6.81 9.58
CA ARG A 175 10.57 8.14 10.14
C ARG A 175 9.24 8.84 10.30
N LEU A 176 8.98 9.27 11.52
CA LEU A 176 7.71 9.87 11.93
C LEU A 176 7.69 11.35 11.57
N LEU A 177 6.76 11.74 10.71
CA LEU A 177 6.51 13.13 10.32
C LEU A 177 5.49 13.82 11.21
N GLY A 178 4.55 13.04 11.78
CA GLY A 178 3.47 13.58 12.58
C GLY A 178 2.48 12.50 12.96
N HIS A 179 1.26 12.93 13.31
CA HIS A 179 0.19 12.01 13.65
C HIS A 179 -1.16 12.47 13.13
N THR A 180 -2.10 11.52 13.05
CA THR A 180 -3.51 11.75 12.74
C THR A 180 -4.41 11.09 13.78
N THR A 181 -5.58 11.66 14.02
CA THR A 181 -6.63 11.07 14.83
C THR A 181 -7.57 10.18 14.01
N LEU A 182 -7.42 10.20 12.67
CA LEU A 182 -8.21 9.33 11.78
C LEU A 182 -7.87 7.86 12.04
N ARG A 183 -8.88 7.07 12.39
CA ARG A 183 -8.72 5.62 12.50
C ARG A 183 -8.67 5.01 11.10
N VAL A 184 -7.54 4.45 10.73
CA VAL A 184 -7.35 3.75 9.45
C VAL A 184 -7.69 2.25 9.52
N TRP A 185 -7.95 1.76 10.74
CA TRP A 185 -8.43 0.41 11.02
C TRP A 185 -9.40 0.41 12.20
N ASP A 186 -10.59 -0.13 11.95
CA ASP A 186 -11.58 -0.39 12.99
C ASP A 186 -12.32 -1.70 12.67
N VAL A 187 -12.10 -2.72 13.49
CA VAL A 187 -12.69 -4.06 13.28
C VAL A 187 -14.23 -4.04 13.39
N ALA A 188 -14.80 -3.03 14.03
CA ALA A 188 -16.26 -2.88 14.16
C ALA A 188 -16.90 -2.15 12.97
N ALA A 189 -16.09 -1.54 12.09
CA ALA A 189 -16.59 -0.87 10.90
C ALA A 189 -16.71 -1.83 9.70
N ASP A 190 -17.60 -1.50 8.77
CA ASP A 190 -17.74 -2.20 7.49
C ASP A 190 -17.69 -1.18 6.34
N PRO A 191 -16.62 -1.17 5.53
CA PRO A 191 -15.40 -1.98 5.65
C PRO A 191 -14.52 -1.54 6.84
N PRO A 192 -13.70 -2.44 7.40
CA PRO A 192 -12.88 -2.15 8.58
C PRO A 192 -11.72 -1.18 8.31
N SER A 193 -11.40 -0.91 7.04
CA SER A 193 -10.42 0.09 6.61
C SER A 193 -10.96 0.90 5.44
N PRO A 194 -10.70 2.22 5.39
CA PRO A 194 -10.98 3.03 4.22
C PRO A 194 -10.03 2.70 3.05
N PHE A 195 -8.98 1.93 3.30
CA PHE A 195 -7.93 1.65 2.32
C PHE A 195 -8.15 0.34 1.58
N ARG A 196 -8.03 0.44 0.25
CA ARG A 196 -7.94 -0.70 -0.68
C ARG A 196 -6.84 -0.38 -1.70
N PRO A 197 -6.20 -1.38 -2.32
CA PRO A 197 -5.28 -1.13 -3.43
C PRO A 197 -5.93 -0.19 -4.47
N GLY A 198 -5.22 0.86 -4.85
CA GLY A 198 -5.73 1.90 -5.76
C GLY A 198 -6.51 3.04 -5.10
N THR A 199 -6.83 2.99 -3.80
CA THR A 199 -7.43 4.13 -3.08
C THR A 199 -6.51 5.35 -3.16
N ARG A 200 -7.07 6.51 -3.50
CA ARG A 200 -6.35 7.79 -3.51
C ARG A 200 -6.36 8.39 -2.10
N VAL A 201 -5.24 8.92 -1.67
CA VAL A 201 -5.04 9.47 -0.31
C VAL A 201 -4.39 10.84 -0.42
N ARG A 202 -4.89 11.80 0.35
CA ARG A 202 -4.29 13.12 0.50
C ARG A 202 -4.08 13.42 1.97
N PHE A 203 -2.87 13.84 2.32
CA PHE A 203 -2.59 14.39 3.64
C PHE A 203 -2.87 15.90 3.65
N GLU A 204 -3.46 16.39 4.73
CA GLU A 204 -3.73 17.82 4.93
C GLU A 204 -3.19 18.26 6.29
N PRO A 205 -2.39 19.33 6.36
CA PRO A 205 -1.98 19.90 7.63
C PRO A 205 -3.19 20.33 8.46
N ALA A 206 -3.23 19.94 9.74
CA ALA A 206 -4.30 20.22 10.70
C ALA A 206 -3.87 21.27 11.73
#